data_1fc52ada95bde1821f7b2f0428822dfb
#
_entry.id   1fc52ada95bde1821f7b2f0428822dfb
#
_cell.length_a   1.000
_cell.length_b   1.000
_cell.length_c   1.000
_cell.angle_alpha   90.00
_cell.angle_beta   90.00
_cell.angle_gamma   90.00
#
_symmetry.space_group_name_H-M   'P 1'
#
loop_
_entity.id
_entity.type
_entity.pdbx_description
1 polymer ?
#
loop_
_entity_poly.entity_id
_entity_poly.type
_entity_poly.pdbx_seq_one_letter_code
_entity_poly.pdbx_strand_id
1 'polypeptide(L)'
;MNDYFEVFELPRKLQVDLDALQRRFYELSRRHHPDFHRMAGEEAQAAVLERSAAINRAYRALRDPLARVEYLIALEEGRETKEGAEVKPKAPTDLLEEMLEIQEALEDAKTAGLDDTSRARLADERRRLMERREALEGLLIGAFPEWDGTLDAGKDRQPVLERFKVALAERAYLTTVIDDLNDALGESEEGHVSHRRH
;
A
#
# COMPACT_ATOMS: atom_id res chain seq x y z
N MET A 1 2.34 15.11 -14.83
CA MET A 1 2.97 14.00 -14.08
C MET A 1 2.79 12.75 -14.93
N ASN A 2 3.85 12.00 -15.25
CA ASN A 2 3.69 10.84 -16.13
C ASN A 2 3.03 9.70 -15.33
N ASP A 3 2.03 9.06 -15.92
CA ASP A 3 1.45 7.83 -15.40
C ASP A 3 2.55 6.77 -15.18
N TYR A 4 2.52 6.08 -14.03
CA TYR A 4 3.53 5.08 -13.69
C TYR A 4 3.52 3.89 -14.66
N PHE A 5 2.36 3.51 -15.19
CA PHE A 5 2.28 2.51 -16.25
C PHE A 5 2.95 3.00 -17.52
N GLU A 6 2.77 4.28 -17.90
CA GLU A 6 3.43 4.88 -19.07
C GLU A 6 4.95 4.94 -18.90
N VAL A 7 5.48 5.18 -17.67
CA VAL A 7 6.94 5.17 -17.42
C VAL A 7 7.56 3.83 -17.83
N PHE A 8 6.84 2.73 -17.64
CA PHE A 8 7.30 1.38 -17.98
C PHE A 8 6.72 0.83 -19.29
N GLU A 9 5.98 1.67 -20.04
CA GLU A 9 5.31 1.25 -21.28
C GLU A 9 4.37 0.06 -21.08
N LEU A 10 3.66 0.04 -19.93
CA LEU A 10 2.72 -1.00 -19.55
C LEU A 10 1.27 -0.52 -19.74
N PRO A 11 0.33 -1.42 -20.06
CA PRO A 11 -1.09 -1.12 -19.98
C PRO A 11 -1.50 -0.91 -18.51
N ARG A 12 -2.57 -0.15 -18.26
CA ARG A 12 -3.14 0.08 -16.91
C ARG A 12 -3.85 -1.16 -16.35
N LYS A 13 -3.11 -2.27 -16.29
CA LYS A 13 -3.58 -3.56 -15.80
C LYS A 13 -3.03 -3.87 -14.41
N LEU A 14 -3.81 -4.60 -13.62
CA LEU A 14 -3.39 -5.03 -12.29
C LEU A 14 -2.56 -6.31 -12.32
N GLN A 15 -2.75 -7.16 -13.33
CA GLN A 15 -1.87 -8.31 -13.58
C GLN A 15 -0.63 -7.83 -14.34
N VAL A 16 0.48 -7.67 -13.61
CA VAL A 16 1.77 -7.20 -14.15
C VAL A 16 2.79 -8.34 -14.08
N ASP A 17 3.50 -8.57 -15.19
CA ASP A 17 4.69 -9.43 -15.20
C ASP A 17 5.81 -8.72 -14.40
N LEU A 18 6.04 -9.19 -13.18
CA LEU A 18 7.03 -8.58 -12.27
C LEU A 18 8.46 -8.73 -12.77
N ASP A 19 8.78 -9.80 -13.49
CA ASP A 19 10.11 -9.99 -14.05
C ASP A 19 10.36 -9.03 -15.22
N ALA A 20 9.36 -8.82 -16.06
CA ALA A 20 9.41 -7.82 -17.11
C ALA A 20 9.51 -6.41 -16.55
N LEU A 21 8.73 -6.08 -15.53
CA LEU A 21 8.79 -4.80 -14.81
C LEU A 21 10.18 -4.56 -14.22
N GLN A 22 10.77 -5.57 -13.59
CA GLN A 22 12.11 -5.48 -12.97
C GLN A 22 13.20 -5.28 -14.02
N ARG A 23 13.17 -6.03 -15.12
CA ARG A 23 14.12 -5.83 -16.24
C ARG A 23 14.04 -4.41 -16.76
N ARG A 24 12.84 -3.91 -17.01
CA ARG A 24 12.62 -2.56 -17.51
C ARG A 24 13.07 -1.49 -16.50
N PHE A 25 12.85 -1.73 -15.22
CA PHE A 25 13.35 -0.85 -14.16
C PHE A 25 14.88 -0.72 -14.20
N TYR A 26 15.62 -1.83 -14.32
CA TYR A 26 17.08 -1.79 -14.41
C TYR A 26 17.58 -1.07 -15.66
N GLU A 27 16.92 -1.27 -16.80
CA GLU A 27 17.26 -0.56 -18.05
C GLU A 27 17.10 0.95 -17.90
N LEU A 28 15.94 1.39 -17.38
CA LEU A 28 15.65 2.82 -17.18
C LEU A 28 16.54 3.43 -16.12
N SER A 29 16.76 2.75 -14.99
CA SER A 29 17.65 3.21 -13.91
C SER A 29 19.08 3.39 -14.40
N ARG A 30 19.58 2.46 -15.21
CA ARG A 30 20.92 2.58 -15.79
C ARG A 30 21.00 3.77 -16.77
N ARG A 31 19.98 3.96 -17.62
CA ARG A 31 19.94 5.07 -18.61
C ARG A 31 19.89 6.44 -17.94
N HIS A 32 19.17 6.55 -16.81
CA HIS A 32 18.95 7.81 -16.09
C HIS A 32 19.71 7.89 -14.76
N HIS A 33 20.82 7.15 -14.64
CA HIS A 33 21.63 7.22 -13.43
C HIS A 33 22.40 8.55 -13.36
N PRO A 34 22.35 9.28 -12.24
CA PRO A 34 23.02 10.57 -12.10
C PRO A 34 24.53 10.53 -12.41
N ASP A 35 25.19 9.42 -12.09
CA ASP A 35 26.63 9.26 -12.31
C ASP A 35 27.05 9.37 -13.77
N PHE A 36 26.18 8.97 -14.70
CA PHE A 36 26.46 9.08 -16.15
C PHE A 36 26.24 10.51 -16.69
N HIS A 37 25.68 11.42 -15.89
CA HIS A 37 25.34 12.78 -16.31
C HIS A 37 26.09 13.84 -15.49
N ARG A 38 27.15 13.49 -14.78
CA ARG A 38 27.93 14.41 -13.91
C ARG A 38 28.55 15.60 -14.65
N MET A 39 28.82 15.43 -15.95
CA MET A 39 29.41 16.49 -16.78
C MET A 39 28.35 17.38 -17.44
N ALA A 40 27.08 17.12 -17.24
CA ALA A 40 25.98 17.94 -17.74
C ALA A 40 25.81 19.20 -16.87
N GLY A 41 25.24 20.26 -17.43
CA GLY A 41 24.91 21.46 -16.68
C GLY A 41 23.90 21.22 -15.57
N GLU A 42 23.80 22.13 -14.60
CA GLU A 42 22.93 21.97 -13.39
C GLU A 42 21.49 21.65 -13.71
N GLU A 43 20.90 22.29 -14.71
CA GLU A 43 19.52 22.04 -15.14
C GLU A 43 19.32 20.61 -15.66
N ALA A 44 20.28 20.10 -16.44
CA ALA A 44 20.25 18.72 -16.94
C ALA A 44 20.46 17.69 -15.82
N GLN A 45 21.31 18.00 -14.85
CA GLN A 45 21.47 17.14 -13.66
C GLN A 45 20.20 17.10 -12.82
N ALA A 46 19.53 18.23 -12.59
CA ALA A 46 18.25 18.28 -11.88
C ALA A 46 17.16 17.46 -12.59
N ALA A 47 17.06 17.56 -13.91
CA ALA A 47 16.12 16.77 -14.70
C ALA A 47 16.40 15.26 -14.63
N VAL A 48 17.66 14.84 -14.61
CA VAL A 48 18.05 13.43 -14.43
C VAL A 48 17.69 12.92 -13.04
N LEU A 49 17.92 13.70 -12.00
CA LEU A 49 17.54 13.34 -10.61
C LEU A 49 16.04 13.18 -10.49
N GLU A 50 15.26 14.11 -11.02
CA GLU A 50 13.80 14.05 -11.04
C GLU A 50 13.31 12.81 -11.79
N ARG A 51 13.88 12.52 -12.96
CA ARG A 51 13.52 11.32 -13.75
C ARG A 51 13.87 10.04 -13.02
N SER A 52 15.05 9.95 -12.41
CA SER A 52 15.46 8.82 -11.59
C SER A 52 14.52 8.59 -10.40
N ALA A 53 14.16 9.65 -9.69
CA ALA A 53 13.19 9.60 -8.60
C ALA A 53 11.80 9.14 -9.08
N ALA A 54 11.34 9.62 -10.23
CA ALA A 54 10.07 9.20 -10.83
C ALA A 54 10.07 7.70 -11.19
N ILE A 55 11.15 7.18 -11.79
CA ILE A 55 11.32 5.75 -12.11
C ILE A 55 11.26 4.89 -10.83
N ASN A 56 11.95 5.33 -9.76
CA ASN A 56 11.95 4.61 -8.48
C ASN A 56 10.57 4.60 -7.82
N ARG A 57 9.85 5.73 -7.81
CA ARG A 57 8.47 5.81 -7.30
C ARG A 57 7.53 4.90 -8.09
N ALA A 58 7.58 4.98 -9.41
CA ALA A 58 6.75 4.16 -10.29
C ALA A 58 7.01 2.65 -10.10
N TYR A 59 8.27 2.26 -9.98
CA TYR A 59 8.62 0.85 -9.72
C TYR A 59 8.08 0.35 -8.39
N ARG A 60 8.26 1.11 -7.30
CA ARG A 60 7.73 0.74 -5.98
C ARG A 60 6.22 0.57 -5.99
N ALA A 61 5.50 1.53 -6.60
CA ALA A 61 4.04 1.48 -6.71
C ALA A 61 3.53 0.31 -7.56
N LEU A 62 4.21 0.00 -8.68
CA LEU A 62 3.74 -1.07 -9.57
C LEU A 62 4.21 -2.47 -9.16
N ARG A 63 5.30 -2.59 -8.41
CA ARG A 63 5.82 -3.88 -7.95
C ARG A 63 4.92 -4.50 -6.88
N ASP A 64 4.49 -3.71 -5.91
CA ASP A 64 3.62 -4.15 -4.83
C ASP A 64 2.17 -4.22 -5.31
N PRO A 65 1.46 -5.35 -5.14
CA PRO A 65 0.09 -5.51 -5.65
C PRO A 65 -0.90 -4.55 -5.01
N LEU A 66 -0.77 -4.24 -3.71
CA LEU A 66 -1.70 -3.36 -3.00
C LEU A 66 -1.42 -1.90 -3.34
N ALA A 67 -0.15 -1.48 -3.33
CA ALA A 67 0.24 -0.14 -3.77
C ALA A 67 -0.17 0.12 -5.24
N ARG A 68 -0.17 -0.92 -6.08
CA ARG A 68 -0.64 -0.84 -7.47
C ARG A 68 -2.13 -0.55 -7.56
N VAL A 69 -2.96 -1.20 -6.73
CA VAL A 69 -4.41 -0.91 -6.66
C VAL A 69 -4.65 0.51 -6.13
N GLU A 70 -3.95 0.91 -5.07
CA GLU A 70 -4.05 2.27 -4.50
C GLU A 70 -3.70 3.32 -5.57
N TYR A 71 -2.60 3.11 -6.29
CA TYR A 71 -2.20 3.98 -7.38
C TYR A 71 -3.23 4.02 -8.51
N LEU A 72 -3.77 2.85 -8.90
CA LEU A 72 -4.78 2.75 -9.94
C LEU A 72 -6.05 3.52 -9.57
N ILE A 73 -6.52 3.40 -8.33
CA ILE A 73 -7.69 4.15 -7.83
C ILE A 73 -7.43 5.66 -7.92
N ALA A 74 -6.27 6.12 -7.45
CA ALA A 74 -5.92 7.53 -7.52
C ALA A 74 -5.88 8.04 -8.97
N LEU A 75 -5.39 7.22 -9.90
CA LEU A 75 -5.33 7.54 -11.32
C LEU A 75 -6.73 7.63 -11.95
N GLU A 76 -7.63 6.67 -11.66
CA GLU A 76 -9.01 6.65 -12.18
C GLU A 76 -9.86 7.79 -11.60
N GLU A 77 -9.57 8.25 -10.39
CA GLU A 77 -10.23 9.40 -9.76
C GLU A 77 -9.60 10.76 -10.15
N GLY A 78 -8.55 10.76 -10.97
CA GLY A 78 -7.84 11.98 -11.36
C GLY A 78 -7.17 12.71 -10.20
N ARG A 79 -6.87 11.99 -9.10
CA ARG A 79 -6.15 12.55 -7.95
C ARG A 79 -4.65 12.58 -8.21
N GLU A 80 -3.99 13.67 -7.80
CA GLU A 80 -2.54 13.69 -7.77
C GLU A 80 -2.05 12.67 -6.74
N THR A 81 -1.25 11.70 -7.19
CA THR A 81 -0.58 10.76 -6.31
C THR A 81 0.59 11.47 -5.61
N LYS A 82 0.29 12.17 -4.52
CA LYS A 82 1.33 12.61 -3.58
C LYS A 82 1.63 11.42 -2.67
N GLU A 83 2.91 11.08 -2.55
CA GLU A 83 3.36 10.13 -1.51
C GLU A 83 2.76 10.57 -0.16
N GLY A 84 1.94 9.72 0.48
CA GLY A 84 1.32 9.99 1.77
C GLY A 84 -0.08 10.61 1.74
N ALA A 85 -0.73 10.78 0.59
CA ALA A 85 -2.15 11.14 0.55
C ALA A 85 -3.00 9.90 0.90
N GLU A 86 -3.08 9.56 2.17
CA GLU A 86 -4.02 8.56 2.68
C GLU A 86 -5.45 9.06 2.41
N VAL A 87 -6.15 8.40 1.51
CA VAL A 87 -7.61 8.45 1.52
C VAL A 87 -8.04 7.61 2.70
N LYS A 88 -8.51 8.25 3.77
CA LYS A 88 -9.20 7.57 4.86
C LYS A 88 -10.65 7.32 4.43
N PRO A 89 -10.96 6.17 3.84
CA PRO A 89 -12.33 5.83 3.54
C PRO A 89 -13.06 5.59 4.87
N LYS A 90 -14.37 5.79 4.91
CA LYS A 90 -15.17 5.45 6.08
C LYS A 90 -15.07 3.95 6.35
N ALA A 91 -14.70 3.58 7.57
CA ALA A 91 -14.76 2.19 8.01
C ALA A 91 -16.20 1.66 7.87
N PRO A 92 -16.38 0.39 7.48
CA PRO A 92 -17.69 -0.26 7.54
C PRO A 92 -18.28 -0.18 8.94
N THR A 93 -19.61 -0.02 9.05
CA THR A 93 -20.28 0.23 10.35
C THR A 93 -20.13 -0.95 11.33
N ASP A 94 -20.15 -2.16 10.81
CA ASP A 94 -19.94 -3.41 11.56
C ASP A 94 -18.52 -3.51 12.14
N LEU A 95 -17.55 -2.95 11.45
CA LEU A 95 -16.18 -2.88 11.91
C LEU A 95 -16.00 -1.84 13.04
N LEU A 96 -16.82 -0.79 13.07
CA LEU A 96 -16.76 0.25 14.11
C LEU A 96 -17.17 -0.27 15.48
N GLU A 97 -18.13 -1.19 15.56
CA GLU A 97 -18.58 -1.79 16.82
C GLU A 97 -17.49 -2.70 17.40
N GLU A 98 -16.90 -3.58 16.58
CA GLU A 98 -15.79 -4.47 16.96
C GLU A 98 -14.59 -3.68 17.51
N MET A 99 -14.33 -2.51 16.93
CA MET A 99 -13.25 -1.66 17.39
C MET A 99 -13.49 -0.97 18.70
N LEU A 100 -14.70 -0.55 18.96
CA LEU A 100 -15.01 0.08 20.22
C LEU A 100 -14.68 -0.91 21.36
N GLU A 101 -15.04 -2.17 21.20
CA GLU A 101 -14.71 -3.23 22.15
C GLU A 101 -13.19 -3.44 22.31
N ILE A 102 -12.44 -3.39 21.19
CA ILE A 102 -10.97 -3.51 21.22
C ILE A 102 -10.34 -2.28 21.88
N GLN A 103 -10.81 -1.08 21.57
CA GLN A 103 -10.30 0.15 22.18
C GLN A 103 -10.58 0.23 23.68
N GLU A 104 -11.76 -0.18 24.13
CA GLU A 104 -12.07 -0.30 25.57
C GLU A 104 -11.11 -1.28 26.24
N ALA A 105 -10.86 -2.45 25.65
CA ALA A 105 -9.91 -3.42 26.20
C ALA A 105 -8.46 -2.90 26.20
N LEU A 106 -8.06 -2.10 25.23
CA LEU A 106 -6.75 -1.46 25.18
C LEU A 106 -6.60 -0.37 26.25
N GLU A 107 -7.63 0.43 26.51
CA GLU A 107 -7.64 1.45 27.57
C GLU A 107 -7.59 0.80 28.95
N ASP A 108 -8.33 -0.27 29.18
CA ASP A 108 -8.28 -1.04 30.43
C ASP A 108 -6.87 -1.62 30.64
N ALA A 109 -6.25 -2.15 29.60
CA ALA A 109 -4.89 -2.66 29.64
C ALA A 109 -3.85 -1.58 29.99
N LYS A 110 -4.02 -0.36 29.49
CA LYS A 110 -3.13 0.78 29.80
C LYS A 110 -3.27 1.25 31.24
N THR A 111 -4.48 1.21 31.80
CA THR A 111 -4.78 1.75 33.13
C THR A 111 -4.57 0.75 34.27
N ALA A 112 -4.97 -0.50 34.09
CA ALA A 112 -4.90 -1.57 35.11
C ALA A 112 -3.66 -2.47 34.97
N GLY A 113 -2.94 -2.37 33.84
CA GLY A 113 -1.90 -3.30 33.44
C GLY A 113 -2.47 -4.58 32.79
N LEU A 114 -1.64 -5.24 31.98
CA LEU A 114 -2.01 -6.50 31.33
C LEU A 114 -1.73 -7.68 32.25
N ASP A 115 -2.78 -8.30 32.79
CA ASP A 115 -2.65 -9.64 33.35
C ASP A 115 -2.54 -10.70 32.24
N ASP A 116 -2.18 -11.93 32.60
CA ASP A 116 -1.96 -13.03 31.64
C ASP A 116 -3.23 -13.35 30.83
N THR A 117 -4.41 -13.20 31.42
CA THR A 117 -5.70 -13.47 30.78
C THR A 117 -6.03 -12.42 29.73
N SER A 118 -5.88 -11.14 30.08
CA SER A 118 -6.09 -10.01 29.18
C SER A 118 -5.08 -10.03 28.02
N ARG A 119 -3.81 -10.36 28.33
CA ARG A 119 -2.76 -10.54 27.30
C ARG A 119 -3.12 -11.63 26.30
N ALA A 120 -3.55 -12.80 26.79
CA ALA A 120 -3.95 -13.91 25.93
C ALA A 120 -5.14 -13.53 25.03
N ARG A 121 -6.14 -12.82 25.59
CA ARG A 121 -7.32 -12.37 24.84
C ARG A 121 -6.93 -11.38 23.73
N LEU A 122 -6.12 -10.37 24.02
CA LEU A 122 -5.67 -9.39 23.01
C LEU A 122 -4.80 -10.03 21.93
N ALA A 123 -3.94 -10.99 22.30
CA ALA A 123 -3.14 -11.75 21.33
C ALA A 123 -3.99 -12.61 20.39
N ASP A 124 -5.07 -13.21 20.91
CA ASP A 124 -6.04 -13.99 20.13
C ASP A 124 -6.79 -13.08 19.15
N GLU A 125 -7.22 -11.92 19.61
CA GLU A 125 -7.91 -10.92 18.78
C GLU A 125 -6.98 -10.41 17.66
N ARG A 126 -5.75 -10.05 17.99
CA ARG A 126 -4.74 -9.67 16.99
C ARG A 126 -4.58 -10.74 15.91
N ARG A 127 -4.51 -12.01 16.28
CA ARG A 127 -4.39 -13.11 15.31
C ARG A 127 -5.58 -13.16 14.36
N ARG A 128 -6.82 -13.02 14.87
CA ARG A 128 -8.03 -12.99 14.04
C ARG A 128 -8.04 -11.83 13.05
N LEU A 129 -7.64 -10.64 13.51
CA LEU A 129 -7.56 -9.46 12.63
C LEU A 129 -6.47 -9.62 11.58
N MET A 130 -5.34 -10.23 11.91
CA MET A 130 -4.29 -10.54 10.93
C MET A 130 -4.78 -11.53 9.86
N GLU A 131 -5.44 -12.61 10.25
CA GLU A 131 -6.05 -13.58 9.33
C GLU A 131 -7.11 -12.93 8.43
N ARG A 132 -7.95 -12.05 8.99
CA ARG A 132 -8.95 -11.28 8.24
C ARG A 132 -8.29 -10.34 7.23
N ARG A 133 -7.24 -9.64 7.62
CA ARG A 133 -6.47 -8.77 6.71
C ARG A 133 -5.85 -9.56 5.56
N GLU A 134 -5.22 -10.69 5.84
CA GLU A 134 -4.63 -11.55 4.83
C GLU A 134 -5.68 -12.09 3.84
N ALA A 135 -6.83 -12.54 4.35
CA ALA A 135 -7.94 -12.98 3.51
C ALA A 135 -8.46 -11.85 2.60
N LEU A 136 -8.59 -10.63 3.13
CA LEU A 136 -9.02 -9.46 2.38
C LEU A 136 -8.02 -9.08 1.29
N GLU A 137 -6.71 -9.12 1.58
CA GLU A 137 -5.64 -8.91 0.60
C GLU A 137 -5.67 -9.97 -0.51
N GLY A 138 -5.93 -11.23 -0.14
CA GLY A 138 -6.13 -12.32 -1.11
C GLY A 138 -7.34 -12.09 -2.03
N LEU A 139 -8.46 -11.60 -1.48
CA LEU A 139 -9.65 -11.24 -2.28
C LEU A 139 -9.37 -10.06 -3.23
N LEU A 140 -8.65 -9.04 -2.76
CA LEU A 140 -8.25 -7.91 -3.60
C LEU A 140 -7.42 -8.36 -4.79
N ILE A 141 -6.37 -9.16 -4.54
CA ILE A 141 -5.49 -9.68 -5.60
C ILE A 141 -6.24 -10.63 -6.53
N GLY A 142 -7.13 -11.46 -5.98
CA GLY A 142 -7.98 -12.37 -6.73
C GLY A 142 -8.94 -11.68 -7.70
N ALA A 143 -9.26 -10.39 -7.47
CA ALA A 143 -10.12 -9.60 -8.36
C ALA A 143 -9.36 -8.88 -9.51
N PHE A 144 -8.04 -9.01 -9.59
CA PHE A 144 -7.24 -8.39 -10.68
C PHE A 144 -7.65 -8.84 -12.08
N PRO A 145 -7.90 -10.14 -12.35
CA PRO A 145 -8.37 -10.57 -13.66
C PRO A 145 -9.71 -9.96 -14.07
N GLU A 146 -10.61 -9.71 -13.09
CA GLU A 146 -11.89 -9.06 -13.36
C GLU A 146 -11.69 -7.61 -13.81
N TRP A 147 -10.83 -6.86 -13.11
CA TRP A 147 -10.45 -5.49 -13.52
C TRP A 147 -9.88 -5.49 -14.94
N ASP A 148 -8.88 -6.32 -15.20
CA ASP A 148 -8.21 -6.38 -16.49
C ASP A 148 -9.17 -6.79 -17.61
N GLY A 149 -10.09 -7.71 -17.31
CA GLY A 149 -11.13 -8.13 -18.25
C GLY A 149 -12.16 -7.06 -18.57
N THR A 150 -12.53 -6.20 -17.59
CA THR A 150 -13.43 -5.06 -17.83
C THR A 150 -12.74 -4.00 -18.69
N LEU A 151 -11.43 -3.76 -18.46
CA LEU A 151 -10.62 -2.86 -19.26
C LEU A 151 -10.54 -3.31 -20.73
N ASP A 152 -10.21 -4.59 -20.95
CA ASP A 152 -10.09 -5.16 -22.31
C ASP A 152 -11.42 -5.15 -23.05
N ALA A 153 -12.53 -5.35 -22.34
CA ALA A 153 -13.88 -5.34 -22.92
C ALA A 153 -14.49 -3.94 -23.08
N GLY A 154 -13.82 -2.88 -22.64
CA GLY A 154 -14.35 -1.51 -22.65
C GLY A 154 -15.63 -1.33 -21.81
N LYS A 155 -15.81 -2.16 -20.76
CA LYS A 155 -16.96 -2.12 -19.89
C LYS A 155 -16.79 -1.09 -18.77
N ASP A 156 -17.90 -0.78 -18.09
CA ASP A 156 -17.88 0.06 -16.90
C ASP A 156 -17.06 -0.60 -15.78
N ARG A 157 -16.06 0.11 -15.29
CA ARG A 157 -15.10 -0.33 -14.26
C ARG A 157 -15.49 0.14 -12.85
N GLN A 158 -16.45 1.06 -12.74
CA GLN A 158 -16.83 1.67 -11.46
C GLN A 158 -17.24 0.63 -10.40
N PRO A 159 -18.01 -0.42 -10.71
CA PRO A 159 -18.36 -1.42 -9.69
C PRO A 159 -17.14 -2.15 -9.10
N VAL A 160 -16.13 -2.45 -9.92
CA VAL A 160 -14.88 -3.09 -9.45
C VAL A 160 -14.04 -2.10 -8.66
N LEU A 161 -13.95 -0.85 -9.13
CA LEU A 161 -13.22 0.22 -8.46
C LEU A 161 -13.77 0.49 -7.06
N GLU A 162 -15.09 0.57 -6.90
CA GLU A 162 -15.73 0.78 -5.59
C GLU A 162 -15.46 -0.39 -4.63
N ARG A 163 -15.48 -1.63 -5.10
CA ARG A 163 -15.09 -2.78 -4.27
C ARG A 163 -13.63 -2.71 -3.81
N PHE A 164 -12.72 -2.31 -4.68
CA PHE A 164 -11.32 -2.10 -4.29
C PHE A 164 -11.19 -1.00 -3.23
N LYS A 165 -11.91 0.11 -3.38
CA LYS A 165 -11.91 1.22 -2.41
C LYS A 165 -12.39 0.78 -1.03
N VAL A 166 -13.52 0.06 -0.98
CA VAL A 166 -14.06 -0.47 0.27
C VAL A 166 -13.08 -1.43 0.94
N ALA A 167 -12.51 -2.37 0.18
CA ALA A 167 -11.59 -3.35 0.71
C ALA A 167 -10.26 -2.72 1.19
N LEU A 168 -9.72 -1.74 0.48
CA LEU A 168 -8.53 -1.00 0.94
C LEU A 168 -8.82 -0.17 2.20
N ALA A 169 -10.03 0.36 2.31
CA ALA A 169 -10.50 1.04 3.51
C ALA A 169 -10.49 0.12 4.73
N GLU A 170 -11.13 -1.02 4.59
CA GLU A 170 -11.16 -2.04 5.63
C GLU A 170 -9.75 -2.49 6.00
N ARG A 171 -8.91 -2.76 4.99
CA ARG A 171 -7.51 -3.15 5.21
C ARG A 171 -6.71 -2.11 6.01
N ALA A 172 -6.80 -0.84 5.62
CA ALA A 172 -6.08 0.25 6.31
C ALA A 172 -6.48 0.32 7.78
N TYR A 173 -7.76 0.10 8.03
CA TYR A 173 -8.33 0.09 9.34
C TYR A 173 -7.87 -1.11 10.18
N LEU A 174 -7.95 -2.34 9.64
CA LEU A 174 -7.42 -3.54 10.28
C LEU A 174 -5.92 -3.37 10.63
N THR A 175 -5.15 -2.75 9.74
CA THR A 175 -3.73 -2.48 9.99
C THR A 175 -3.52 -1.58 11.20
N THR A 176 -4.27 -0.48 11.31
CA THR A 176 -4.18 0.43 12.46
C THR A 176 -4.47 -0.28 13.78
N VAL A 177 -5.53 -1.11 13.84
CA VAL A 177 -5.88 -1.84 15.07
C VAL A 177 -4.85 -2.91 15.41
N ILE A 178 -4.34 -3.61 14.42
CA ILE A 178 -3.27 -4.59 14.63
C ILE A 178 -2.01 -3.92 15.18
N ASP A 179 -1.66 -2.73 14.71
CA ASP A 179 -0.52 -1.96 15.20
C ASP A 179 -0.75 -1.50 16.65
N ASP A 180 -1.93 -1.01 16.99
CA ASP A 180 -2.30 -0.65 18.36
C ASP A 180 -2.23 -1.86 19.32
N LEU A 181 -2.65 -3.05 18.86
CA LEU A 181 -2.54 -4.30 19.62
C LEU A 181 -1.08 -4.76 19.79
N ASN A 182 -0.25 -4.62 18.74
CA ASN A 182 1.19 -4.91 18.83
C ASN A 182 1.87 -4.02 19.86
N ASP A 183 1.56 -2.73 19.88
CA ASP A 183 2.09 -1.77 20.85
C ASP A 183 1.67 -2.14 22.27
N ALA A 184 0.40 -2.47 22.49
CA ALA A 184 -0.12 -2.84 23.81
C ALA A 184 0.47 -4.17 24.32
N LEU A 185 0.73 -5.13 23.44
CA LEU A 185 1.34 -6.42 23.79
C LEU A 185 2.86 -6.33 24.00
N GLY A 186 3.49 -5.19 23.65
CA GLY A 186 4.94 -5.00 23.70
C GLY A 186 5.67 -5.75 22.57
N GLU A 187 4.96 -6.07 21.50
CA GLU A 187 5.49 -6.74 20.31
C GLU A 187 5.70 -5.75 19.13
N SER A 188 5.83 -4.45 19.43
CA SER A 188 6.20 -3.45 18.41
C SER A 188 7.52 -3.88 17.81
N GLU A 189 7.54 -4.05 16.49
CA GLU A 189 8.75 -4.45 15.77
C GLU A 189 9.88 -3.46 16.08
N GLU A 190 10.89 -3.89 16.84
CA GLU A 190 12.21 -3.23 16.91
C GLU A 190 12.93 -3.23 15.53
N GLY A 191 12.17 -3.37 14.44
CA GLY A 191 12.63 -3.55 13.05
C GLY A 191 12.85 -2.27 12.25
N HIS A 192 12.49 -1.08 12.75
CA HIS A 192 12.58 0.15 11.93
C HIS A 192 13.68 1.14 12.35
N VAL A 193 14.61 0.77 13.22
CA VAL A 193 15.69 1.66 13.72
C VAL A 193 17.08 1.32 13.19
N SER A 194 17.27 0.62 12.09
CA SER A 194 18.63 0.36 11.60
C SER A 194 18.99 0.96 10.23
N HIS A 195 18.29 2.00 9.74
CA HIS A 195 18.72 2.70 8.50
C HIS A 195 18.81 4.22 8.62
N ARG A 196 19.14 4.75 9.84
CA ARG A 196 19.58 6.15 9.98
C ARG A 196 20.88 6.21 10.77
N ARG A 197 21.99 5.75 10.19
CA ARG A 197 23.37 6.19 10.46
C ARG A 197 24.30 5.54 9.43
N HIS A 198 24.58 6.23 8.37
CA HIS A 198 25.90 6.56 7.79
C HIS A 198 25.68 7.22 6.44
#